data_5ac5fbc7f0f50502d68e53ac6779a854
#
_entry.id   5ac5fbc7f0f50502d68e53ac6779a854
#
_cell.length_a   1.000
_cell.length_b   1.000
_cell.length_c   1.000
_cell.angle_alpha   90.00
_cell.angle_beta   90.00
_cell.angle_gamma   90.00
#
_symmetry.space_group_name_H-M   'P 1'
#
loop_
_entity.id
_entity.type
_entity.pdbx_description
1 polymer ?
#
loop_
_entity_poly.entity_id
_entity_poly.type
_entity_poly.pdbx_seq_one_letter_code
_entity_poly.pdbx_strand_id
1 'polypeptide(L)'
;APGEPVQVERQVAGPQAEFNSKVTAHDGGELGPGKKFREWGTVSFGNGNVLNFDTVGAGEFGPVGDEGLMQGGIVWAVDGGSGLFENAKGIITSNFAVDAAGDVVDYHTGVIYLP
;
A
#
# COMPACT_ATOMS: atom_id res chain seq x y z
N ALA A 1 -0.02 19.45 3.93
CA ALA A 1 1.27 20.10 3.72
C ALA A 1 2.29 19.08 3.21
N PRO A 2 3.33 19.49 2.46
CA PRO A 2 4.38 18.57 2.03
C PRO A 2 5.02 17.83 3.20
N GLY A 3 5.23 16.54 3.03
CA GLY A 3 5.80 15.68 4.07
C GLY A 3 4.79 15.12 5.06
N GLU A 4 3.56 15.61 5.08
CA GLU A 4 2.54 15.07 5.96
C GLU A 4 1.92 13.80 5.38
N PRO A 5 1.65 12.77 6.19
CA PRO A 5 0.99 11.56 5.71
C PRO A 5 -0.43 11.82 5.23
N VAL A 6 -0.80 11.12 4.17
CA VAL A 6 -2.17 11.08 3.64
C VAL A 6 -2.80 9.77 4.06
N GLN A 7 -4.01 9.84 4.63
CA GLN A 7 -4.76 8.64 5.01
C GLN A 7 -5.36 7.98 3.77
N VAL A 8 -5.17 6.67 3.63
CA VAL A 8 -5.71 5.88 2.53
C VAL A 8 -6.54 4.73 3.09
N GLU A 9 -7.75 4.58 2.57
CA GLU A 9 -8.64 3.47 2.88
C GLU A 9 -9.02 2.76 1.60
N ARG A 10 -9.01 1.43 1.63
CA ARG A 10 -9.35 0.61 0.46
C ARG A 10 -10.20 -0.57 0.88
N GLN A 11 -11.16 -0.92 0.03
CA GLN A 11 -11.90 -2.17 0.15
C GLN A 11 -11.44 -3.12 -0.94
N VAL A 12 -11.34 -4.39 -0.61
CA VAL A 12 -10.84 -5.43 -1.50
C VAL A 12 -11.98 -6.35 -1.88
N ALA A 13 -12.10 -6.68 -3.16
CA ALA A 13 -13.06 -7.66 -3.64
C ALA A 13 -12.60 -9.09 -3.27
N GLY A 14 -13.55 -10.00 -3.07
CA GLY A 14 -13.26 -11.38 -2.68
C GLY A 14 -13.39 -11.55 -1.18
N PRO A 15 -12.55 -12.34 -0.50
CA PRO A 15 -12.56 -12.35 0.95
C PRO A 15 -12.39 -10.91 1.44
N GLN A 16 -13.35 -10.43 2.23
CA GLN A 16 -13.38 -9.03 2.61
C GLN A 16 -12.15 -8.69 3.47
N ALA A 17 -11.42 -7.69 3.02
CA ALA A 17 -10.31 -7.13 3.77
C ALA A 17 -10.37 -5.61 3.69
N GLU A 18 -9.97 -4.95 4.74
CA GLU A 18 -9.90 -3.49 4.80
C GLU A 18 -8.45 -3.04 4.90
N PHE A 19 -8.04 -2.25 3.93
CA PHE A 19 -6.75 -1.57 3.96
C PHE A 19 -6.93 -0.20 4.58
N ASN A 20 -6.05 0.11 5.53
CA ASN A 20 -6.02 1.41 6.16
C ASN A 20 -4.56 1.83 6.28
N SER A 21 -4.18 2.84 5.52
CA SER A 21 -2.77 3.21 5.42
C SER A 21 -2.58 4.71 5.38
N LYS A 22 -1.32 5.09 5.57
CA LYS A 22 -0.85 6.46 5.39
C LYS A 22 0.26 6.46 4.35
N VAL A 23 0.31 7.52 3.56
CA VAL A 23 1.29 7.70 2.49
C VAL A 23 1.98 9.04 2.69
N THR A 24 3.29 9.04 2.54
CA THR A 24 4.08 10.27 2.56
C THR A 24 5.18 10.21 1.50
N ALA A 25 5.66 11.37 1.08
CA ALA A 25 6.84 11.42 0.23
C ALA A 25 8.05 10.84 0.97
N HIS A 26 8.84 10.04 0.26
CA HIS A 26 9.99 9.35 0.84
C HIS A 26 11.05 10.33 1.39
N ASP A 27 11.22 11.44 0.71
CA ASP A 27 12.21 12.45 1.07
C ASP A 27 11.66 13.60 1.94
N GLY A 28 10.42 13.50 2.38
CA GLY A 28 9.76 14.54 3.18
C GLY A 28 9.22 15.72 2.38
N GLY A 29 9.37 15.71 1.06
CA GLY A 29 8.84 16.73 0.18
C GLY A 29 7.38 16.54 -0.20
N GLU A 30 7.03 16.94 -1.42
CA GLU A 30 5.68 16.74 -1.94
C GLU A 30 5.49 15.34 -2.49
N LEU A 31 4.33 14.78 -2.20
CA LEU A 31 3.88 13.54 -2.80
C LEU A 31 3.41 13.84 -4.23
N GLY A 32 3.83 13.04 -5.21
CA GLY A 32 3.42 13.26 -6.58
C GLY A 32 4.07 12.31 -7.58
N PRO A 33 3.64 12.39 -8.87
CA PRO A 33 4.19 11.56 -9.93
C PRO A 33 5.70 11.77 -10.08
N GLY A 34 6.44 10.68 -10.31
CA GLY A 34 7.88 10.70 -10.40
C GLY A 34 8.61 10.85 -9.06
N LYS A 35 7.87 10.97 -7.98
CA LYS A 35 8.42 11.05 -6.62
C LYS A 35 8.34 9.69 -5.94
N LYS A 36 9.33 9.39 -5.12
CA LYS A 36 9.31 8.19 -4.29
C LYS A 36 8.42 8.42 -3.07
N PHE A 37 7.72 7.39 -2.64
CA PHE A 37 6.81 7.48 -1.51
C PHE A 37 6.98 6.31 -0.55
N ARG A 38 6.50 6.50 0.66
CA ARG A 38 6.39 5.49 1.71
C ARG A 38 4.93 5.31 2.09
N GLU A 39 4.53 4.06 2.28
CA GLU A 39 3.20 3.70 2.73
C GLU A 39 3.30 2.69 3.87
N TRP A 40 2.51 2.88 4.93
CA TRP A 40 2.44 1.95 6.06
C TRP A 40 1.03 1.92 6.59
N GLY A 41 0.69 0.83 7.23
CA GLY A 41 -0.66 0.70 7.81
C GLY A 41 -1.00 -0.71 8.17
N THR A 42 -2.29 -1.02 8.03
CA THR A 42 -2.86 -2.29 8.42
C THR A 42 -3.76 -2.86 7.35
N VAL A 43 -3.87 -4.19 7.35
CA VAL A 43 -4.91 -4.91 6.62
C VAL A 43 -5.69 -5.73 7.63
N SER A 44 -6.99 -5.49 7.72
CA SER A 44 -7.89 -6.24 8.59
C SER A 44 -8.67 -7.26 7.79
N PHE A 45 -8.64 -8.50 8.23
CA PHE A 45 -9.40 -9.61 7.64
C PHE A 45 -10.63 -9.98 8.49
N GLY A 46 -10.97 -9.14 9.46
CA GLY A 46 -12.08 -9.39 10.38
C GLY A 46 -11.68 -10.24 11.58
N ASN A 47 -12.54 -10.30 12.56
CA ASN A 47 -12.38 -11.11 13.79
C ASN A 47 -11.09 -10.81 14.57
N GLY A 48 -10.59 -9.56 14.48
CA GLY A 48 -9.35 -9.17 15.14
C GLY A 48 -8.07 -9.65 14.47
N ASN A 49 -8.18 -10.20 13.27
CA ASN A 49 -7.02 -10.66 12.47
C ASN A 49 -6.52 -9.49 11.62
N VAL A 50 -5.51 -8.81 12.11
CA VAL A 50 -4.96 -7.59 11.48
C VAL A 50 -3.46 -7.78 11.30
N LEU A 51 -2.96 -7.51 10.09
CA LEU A 51 -1.52 -7.43 9.86
C LEU A 51 -1.07 -5.98 9.74
N ASN A 52 0.16 -5.73 10.17
CA ASN A 52 0.83 -4.45 10.00
C ASN A 52 1.81 -4.53 8.84
N PHE A 53 1.93 -3.47 8.08
CA PHE A 53 2.90 -3.41 6.99
C PHE A 53 3.58 -2.05 6.91
N ASP A 54 4.77 -2.04 6.35
CA ASP A 54 5.52 -0.84 6.04
C ASP A 54 6.35 -1.07 4.78
N THR A 55 6.72 0.02 4.13
CA THR A 55 7.45 -0.02 2.87
C THR A 55 8.87 -0.57 3.03
N VAL A 56 9.27 -1.42 2.09
CA VAL A 56 10.67 -1.80 1.88
C VAL A 56 11.22 -0.88 0.80
N GLY A 57 12.23 -0.08 1.15
CA GLY A 57 12.75 0.92 0.22
C GLY A 57 11.77 2.06 0.01
N ALA A 58 11.31 2.22 -1.22
CA ALA A 58 10.34 3.25 -1.56
C ALA A 58 9.41 2.75 -2.68
N GLY A 59 8.18 3.26 -2.70
CA GLY A 59 7.28 3.11 -3.82
C GLY A 59 7.54 4.16 -4.88
N GLU A 60 7.10 3.90 -6.09
CA GLU A 60 7.23 4.80 -7.21
C GLU A 60 5.97 4.77 -8.07
N PHE A 61 5.60 5.90 -8.64
CA PHE A 61 4.56 5.95 -9.66
C PHE A 61 4.80 7.10 -10.62
N GLY A 62 4.26 6.98 -11.81
CA GLY A 62 4.40 8.00 -12.82
C GLY A 62 3.48 7.79 -14.00
N PRO A 63 3.46 8.73 -14.95
CA PRO A 63 2.59 8.63 -16.11
C PRO A 63 3.04 7.52 -17.05
N VAL A 64 2.04 6.89 -17.71
CA VAL A 64 2.26 5.88 -18.73
C VAL A 64 1.48 6.33 -19.96
N GLY A 65 2.20 6.61 -21.07
CA GLY A 65 1.58 7.13 -22.27
C GLY A 65 1.02 8.54 -22.10
N ASP A 66 0.15 8.95 -23.02
CA ASP A 66 -0.36 10.32 -23.11
C ASP A 66 -1.81 10.47 -22.65
N GLU A 67 -2.39 9.44 -22.06
CA GLU A 67 -3.84 9.36 -21.81
C GLU A 67 -4.24 9.62 -20.36
N GLY A 68 -3.35 10.18 -19.55
CA GLY A 68 -3.62 10.43 -18.14
C GLY A 68 -3.58 9.20 -17.26
N LEU A 69 -3.07 8.08 -17.78
CA LEU A 69 -2.86 6.87 -17.00
C LEU A 69 -1.59 6.99 -16.19
N MET A 70 -1.68 6.65 -14.89
CA MET A 70 -0.51 6.52 -14.02
C MET A 70 -0.39 5.09 -13.54
N GLN A 71 0.85 4.65 -13.39
CA GLN A 71 1.16 3.30 -12.93
C GLN A 71 2.25 3.35 -11.87
N GLY A 72 2.17 2.46 -10.92
CA GLY A 72 3.18 2.41 -9.88
C GLY A 72 3.23 1.08 -9.17
N GLY A 73 4.19 0.97 -8.26
CA GLY A 73 4.40 -0.21 -7.47
C GLY A 73 5.13 0.08 -6.18
N ILE A 74 4.97 -0.83 -5.24
CA ILE A 74 5.59 -0.75 -3.93
C ILE A 74 5.71 -2.15 -3.34
N VAL A 75 6.71 -2.35 -2.51
CA VAL A 75 6.90 -3.58 -1.74
C VAL A 75 6.72 -3.25 -0.27
N TRP A 76 5.91 -4.04 0.41
CA TRP A 76 5.69 -3.92 1.86
C TRP A 76 6.24 -5.12 2.59
N ALA A 77 6.87 -4.88 3.74
CA ALA A 77 7.16 -5.93 4.71
C ALA A 77 6.01 -6.04 5.71
N VAL A 78 5.58 -7.25 5.97
CA VAL A 78 4.64 -7.56 7.05
C VAL A 78 5.43 -7.65 8.34
N ASP A 79 5.01 -6.92 9.37
CA ASP A 79 5.69 -6.88 10.65
C ASP A 79 4.70 -7.05 11.81
N GLY A 80 4.27 -8.29 11.99
CA GLY A 80 3.35 -8.63 13.06
C GLY A 80 1.93 -8.15 12.82
N GLY A 81 1.19 -8.09 13.90
CA GLY A 81 -0.21 -7.70 13.90
C GLY A 81 -0.92 -8.25 15.11
N SER A 82 -2.19 -8.59 14.93
CA SER A 82 -3.02 -9.18 15.98
C SER A 82 -3.76 -10.42 15.47
N GLY A 83 -4.31 -11.19 16.40
CA GLY A 83 -4.99 -12.42 16.06
C GLY A 83 -4.05 -13.39 15.36
N LEU A 84 -4.47 -13.89 14.21
CA LEU A 84 -3.69 -14.83 13.40
C LEU A 84 -2.33 -14.28 12.97
N PHE A 85 -2.20 -12.96 12.87
CA PHE A 85 -1.00 -12.29 12.37
C PHE A 85 -0.05 -11.82 13.47
N GLU A 86 -0.30 -12.18 14.72
CA GLU A 86 0.65 -11.91 15.80
C GLU A 86 1.98 -12.56 15.46
N ASN A 87 3.06 -11.77 15.46
CA ASN A 87 4.41 -12.19 15.07
C ASN A 87 4.57 -12.68 13.62
N ALA A 88 3.62 -12.37 12.73
CA ALA A 88 3.74 -12.70 11.33
C ALA A 88 4.86 -11.91 10.66
N LYS A 89 5.47 -12.52 9.65
CA LYS A 89 6.49 -11.90 8.79
C LYS A 89 6.14 -12.21 7.35
N GLY A 90 6.51 -11.36 6.43
CA GLY A 90 6.26 -11.61 5.03
C GLY A 90 6.53 -10.40 4.15
N ILE A 91 6.27 -10.60 2.87
CA ILE A 91 6.45 -9.58 1.83
C ILE A 91 5.16 -9.55 1.00
N ILE A 92 4.66 -8.35 0.74
CA ILE A 92 3.54 -8.11 -0.17
C ILE A 92 4.01 -7.13 -1.23
N THR A 93 3.73 -7.43 -2.49
CA THR A 93 3.95 -6.48 -3.60
C THR A 93 2.61 -5.91 -4.03
N SER A 94 2.59 -4.62 -4.31
CA SER A 94 1.42 -3.90 -4.84
C SER A 94 1.79 -3.30 -6.18
N ASN A 95 0.96 -3.55 -7.19
CA ASN A 95 1.06 -2.91 -8.50
C ASN A 95 -0.28 -2.23 -8.77
N PHE A 96 -0.26 -0.95 -9.02
CA PHE A 96 -1.48 -0.19 -9.20
C PHE A 96 -1.45 0.68 -10.44
N ALA A 97 -2.64 0.96 -10.95
CA ALA A 97 -2.86 1.90 -12.05
C ALA A 97 -4.02 2.82 -11.70
N VAL A 98 -3.88 4.09 -12.09
CA VAL A 98 -4.90 5.12 -11.88
C VAL A 98 -5.21 5.74 -13.23
N ASP A 99 -6.46 5.74 -13.65
CA ASP A 99 -6.86 6.33 -14.92
C ASP A 99 -7.15 7.84 -14.78
N ALA A 100 -7.46 8.49 -15.90
CA ALA A 100 -7.72 9.93 -15.93
C ALA A 100 -8.95 10.34 -15.12
N ALA A 101 -9.89 9.42 -14.89
CA ALA A 101 -11.07 9.66 -14.08
C ALA A 101 -10.81 9.48 -12.58
N GLY A 102 -9.62 9.00 -12.20
CA GLY A 102 -9.26 8.73 -10.82
C GLY A 102 -9.61 7.33 -10.32
N ASP A 103 -10.07 6.45 -11.22
CA ASP A 103 -10.33 5.05 -10.86
C ASP A 103 -9.02 4.30 -10.68
N VAL A 104 -8.95 3.49 -9.63
CA VAL A 104 -7.73 2.76 -9.25
C VAL A 104 -7.95 1.27 -9.36
N VAL A 105 -6.98 0.58 -9.96
CA VAL A 105 -6.87 -0.87 -9.91
C VAL A 105 -5.55 -1.20 -9.22
N ASP A 106 -5.60 -2.05 -8.20
CA ASP A 106 -4.44 -2.39 -7.38
C ASP A 106 -4.39 -3.92 -7.20
N TYR A 107 -3.26 -4.51 -7.58
CA TYR A 107 -3.03 -5.94 -7.48
C TYR A 107 -2.00 -6.23 -6.41
N HIS A 108 -2.38 -7.04 -5.43
CA HIS A 108 -1.48 -7.45 -4.36
C HIS A 108 -1.13 -8.93 -4.49
N THR A 109 0.14 -9.23 -4.32
CA THR A 109 0.64 -10.61 -4.23
C THR A 109 1.60 -10.68 -3.07
N GLY A 110 1.45 -11.69 -2.23
CA GLY A 110 2.28 -11.76 -1.05
C GLY A 110 2.50 -13.17 -0.53
N VAL A 111 3.53 -13.29 0.28
CA VAL A 111 3.83 -14.49 1.07
C VAL A 111 3.93 -14.06 2.52
N ILE A 112 3.13 -14.69 3.36
CA ILE A 112 3.08 -14.38 4.78
C ILE A 112 3.38 -15.65 5.57
N TYR A 113 4.38 -15.56 6.44
CA TYR A 113 4.75 -16.65 7.33
C TYR A 113 4.10 -16.42 8.70
N LEU A 114 3.28 -17.36 9.12
CA LEU A 114 2.66 -17.36 10.44
C LEU A 114 3.51 -18.20 11.39
N PRO A 115 3.71 -17.76 12.63
CA PRO A 115 4.47 -18.53 13.60
C PRO A 115 3.75 -19.81 14.03
#